data_36365ae273c66ca02bccaab43beab3f3
#
_entry.id   36365ae273c66ca02bccaab43beab3f3
#
_cell.length_a   1.000
_cell.length_b   1.000
_cell.length_c   1.000
_cell.angle_alpha   90.00
_cell.angle_beta   90.00
_cell.angle_gamma   90.00
#
_symmetry.space_group_name_H-M   'P 1'
#
loop_
_entity.id
_entity.type
_entity.pdbx_description
1 polymer ?
#
loop_
_entity_poly.entity_id
_entity_poly.type
_entity_poly.pdbx_seq_one_letter_code
_entity_poly.pdbx_strand_id
1 'polypeptide(L)'
;MRILLLGGSKSGKSMLGQRLTRQLADGGPMIYWATLEPRDTEDRAIVRRHLAERDGWGFGTLERGRALPEGLALVPRESAVLFDSVTACLACQMFFGPQPDAAAAARTARELLTVR
;
A
#
# COMPACT_ATOMS: atom_id res chain seq x y z
N MET A 1 -14.21 -5.27 -5.28
CA MET A 1 -14.19 -3.88 -5.81
C MET A 1 -12.79 -3.30 -5.67
N ARG A 2 -12.32 -2.66 -6.69
CA ARG A 2 -11.02 -1.97 -6.68
C ARG A 2 -11.25 -0.50 -7.02
N ILE A 3 -10.62 0.39 -6.23
CA ILE A 3 -10.71 1.82 -6.43
C ILE A 3 -9.29 2.38 -6.52
N LEU A 4 -9.02 3.19 -7.53
CA LEU A 4 -7.75 3.89 -7.70
C LEU A 4 -7.93 5.37 -7.37
N LEU A 5 -7.12 5.87 -6.43
CA LEU A 5 -7.08 7.28 -6.06
C LEU A 5 -5.82 7.92 -6.64
N LEU A 6 -6.00 8.97 -7.41
CA LEU A 6 -4.92 9.74 -8.00
C LEU A 6 -4.92 11.16 -7.44
N GLY A 7 -3.73 11.68 -7.18
CA GLY A 7 -3.58 13.05 -6.71
C GLY A 7 -2.13 13.35 -6.38
N GLY A 8 -1.79 14.63 -6.38
CA GLY A 8 -0.46 15.09 -6.03
C GLY A 8 -0.22 15.04 -4.52
N SER A 9 1.00 15.38 -4.12
CA SER A 9 1.36 15.52 -2.71
C SER A 9 0.46 16.57 -2.05
N LYS A 10 0.07 16.32 -0.80
CA LYS A 10 -0.74 17.24 0.01
C LYS A 10 -2.11 17.56 -0.60
N SER A 11 -2.66 16.66 -1.41
CA SER A 11 -3.97 16.84 -2.04
C SER A 11 -5.14 16.33 -1.17
N GLY A 12 -4.87 15.77 0.01
CA GLY A 12 -5.90 15.13 0.84
C GLY A 12 -6.21 13.70 0.44
N LYS A 13 -5.48 13.14 -0.50
CA LYS A 13 -5.67 11.79 -1.03
C LYS A 13 -5.60 10.71 0.05
N SER A 14 -4.66 10.84 0.98
CA SER A 14 -4.47 9.87 2.06
C SER A 14 -5.68 9.81 2.98
N MET A 15 -6.21 10.95 3.38
CA MET A 15 -7.39 11.01 4.24
C MET A 15 -8.64 10.50 3.53
N LEU A 16 -8.79 10.83 2.26
CA LEU A 16 -9.88 10.30 1.44
C LEU A 16 -9.80 8.77 1.35
N GLY A 17 -8.61 8.24 1.13
CA GLY A 17 -8.38 6.79 1.10
C GLY A 17 -8.78 6.10 2.39
N GLN A 18 -8.41 6.69 3.53
CA GLN A 18 -8.79 6.16 4.85
C GLN A 18 -10.30 6.14 5.04
N ARG A 19 -10.98 7.22 4.68
CA ARG A 19 -12.44 7.33 4.81
C ARG A 19 -13.16 6.33 3.92
N LEU A 20 -12.71 6.18 2.68
CA LEU A 20 -13.30 5.21 1.75
C LEU A 20 -13.09 3.79 2.25
N THR A 21 -11.92 3.47 2.78
CA THR A 21 -11.62 2.14 3.32
C THR A 21 -12.53 1.82 4.48
N ARG A 22 -12.72 2.77 5.40
CA ARG A 22 -13.63 2.60 6.54
C ARG A 22 -15.05 2.35 6.07
N GLN A 23 -15.50 3.10 5.08
CA GLN A 23 -16.85 2.97 4.54
C GLN A 23 -17.04 1.61 3.86
N LEU A 24 -16.06 1.16 3.07
CA LEU A 24 -16.11 -0.14 2.40
C LEU A 24 -16.03 -1.30 3.38
N ALA A 25 -15.27 -1.14 4.47
CA ALA A 25 -15.13 -2.18 5.49
C ALA A 25 -16.44 -2.42 6.25
N ASP A 26 -17.26 -1.38 6.42
CA ASP A 26 -18.57 -1.44 7.07
C ASP A 26 -18.53 -2.21 8.41
N GLY A 27 -17.58 -1.82 9.26
CA GLY A 27 -17.37 -2.46 10.56
C GLY A 27 -16.49 -3.71 10.54
N GLY A 28 -16.07 -4.17 9.36
CA GLY A 28 -15.18 -5.30 9.21
C GLY A 28 -13.71 -4.92 9.31
N PRO A 29 -12.79 -5.88 9.09
CA PRO A 29 -11.35 -5.62 9.21
C PRO A 29 -10.85 -4.64 8.16
N MET A 30 -9.92 -3.79 8.56
CA MET A 30 -9.24 -2.85 7.67
C MET A 30 -7.72 -3.06 7.76
N ILE A 31 -7.07 -3.16 6.62
CA ILE A 31 -5.63 -3.31 6.53
C ILE A 31 -5.03 -2.13 5.79
N TYR A 32 -4.03 -1.50 6.39
CA TYR A 32 -3.17 -0.54 5.70
C TYR A 32 -1.95 -1.30 5.18
N TRP A 33 -1.84 -1.39 3.86
CA TRP A 33 -0.72 -2.05 3.22
C TRP A 33 0.27 -0.99 2.73
N ALA A 34 1.36 -0.84 3.48
CA ALA A 34 2.44 0.09 3.14
C ALA A 34 3.44 -0.60 2.23
N THR A 35 3.65 -0.03 1.05
CA THR A 35 4.55 -0.61 0.04
C THR A 35 5.94 0.01 0.03
N LEU A 36 6.12 1.13 0.73
CA LEU A 36 7.44 1.71 0.89
C LEU A 36 8.28 0.87 1.86
N GLU A 37 9.34 0.27 1.34
CA GLU A 37 10.32 -0.41 2.18
C GLU A 37 11.40 0.59 2.58
N PRO A 38 11.53 0.93 3.88
CA PRO A 38 12.47 1.95 4.31
C PRO A 38 13.91 1.55 4.01
N ARG A 39 14.67 2.46 3.41
CA ARG A 39 16.09 2.26 3.09
C ARG A 39 16.99 3.13 3.95
N ASP A 40 16.47 4.25 4.45
CA ASP A 40 17.23 5.25 5.20
C ASP A 40 16.36 5.92 6.27
N THR A 41 16.93 6.92 6.93
CA THR A 41 16.26 7.65 8.00
C THR A 41 15.06 8.45 7.50
N GLU A 42 15.15 9.01 6.28
CA GLU A 42 14.03 9.77 5.69
C GLU A 42 12.84 8.86 5.41
N ASP A 43 13.07 7.70 4.81
CA ASP A 43 12.02 6.72 4.54
C ASP A 43 11.35 6.28 5.83
N ARG A 44 12.12 6.02 6.88
CA ARG A 44 11.59 5.62 8.18
C ARG A 44 10.74 6.72 8.82
N ALA A 45 11.12 7.97 8.64
CA ALA A 45 10.35 9.11 9.12
C ALA A 45 9.01 9.21 8.40
N ILE A 46 8.99 8.96 7.08
CA ILE A 46 7.77 8.92 6.29
C ILE A 46 6.84 7.81 6.77
N VAL A 47 7.36 6.62 6.98
CA VAL A 47 6.58 5.48 7.48
C VAL A 47 5.96 5.78 8.84
N ARG A 48 6.76 6.33 9.78
CA ARG A 48 6.26 6.70 11.11
C ARG A 48 5.15 7.74 11.04
N ARG A 49 5.27 8.72 10.17
CA ARG A 49 4.23 9.74 9.98
C ARG A 49 2.94 9.13 9.47
N HIS A 50 3.02 8.23 8.51
CA HIS A 50 1.85 7.55 7.97
C HIS A 50 1.16 6.66 9.01
N LEU A 51 1.94 5.98 9.85
CA LEU A 51 1.38 5.19 10.96
C LEU A 51 0.67 6.08 11.98
N ALA A 52 1.26 7.23 12.33
CA ALA A 52 0.67 8.17 13.26
C ALA A 52 -0.66 8.75 12.73
N GLU A 53 -0.74 9.05 11.44
CA GLU A 53 -1.95 9.55 10.80
C GLU A 53 -3.11 8.56 10.89
N ARG A 54 -2.83 7.26 10.98
CA ARG A 54 -3.85 6.22 11.04
C ARG A 54 -4.11 5.69 12.44
N ASP A 55 -3.39 6.22 13.43
CA ASP A 55 -3.60 5.84 14.82
C ASP A 55 -5.05 6.15 15.23
N GLY A 56 -5.69 5.20 15.90
CA GLY A 56 -7.08 5.34 16.33
C GLY A 56 -8.13 5.00 15.27
N TRP A 57 -7.73 4.73 14.02
CA TRP A 57 -8.68 4.36 12.96
C TRP A 57 -9.04 2.86 12.96
N GLY A 58 -8.25 2.04 13.63
CA GLY A 58 -8.50 0.59 13.69
C GLY A 58 -7.89 -0.20 12.55
N PHE A 59 -6.92 0.37 11.83
CA PHE A 59 -6.19 -0.35 10.78
C PHE A 59 -5.18 -1.33 11.37
N GLY A 60 -5.18 -2.56 10.85
CA GLY A 60 -3.99 -3.40 10.92
C GLY A 60 -2.97 -2.93 9.88
N THR A 61 -1.70 -3.16 10.12
CA THR A 61 -0.63 -2.69 9.24
C THR A 61 0.12 -3.87 8.63
N LEU A 62 0.33 -3.83 7.31
CA LEU A 62 1.18 -4.75 6.58
C LEU A 62 2.22 -3.93 5.81
N GLU A 63 3.49 -4.12 6.14
CA GLU A 63 4.60 -3.43 5.48
C GLU A 63 5.27 -4.37 4.49
N ARG A 64 4.96 -4.21 3.20
CA ARG A 64 5.52 -5.10 2.19
C ARG A 64 5.46 -4.43 0.81
N GLY A 65 6.62 -4.22 0.20
CA GLY A 65 6.74 -3.65 -1.15
C GLY A 65 7.03 -4.68 -2.22
N ARG A 66 7.28 -5.94 -1.84
CA ARG A 66 7.64 -7.04 -2.74
C ARG A 66 6.89 -8.29 -2.33
N ALA A 67 6.91 -9.31 -3.20
CA ALA A 67 6.27 -10.59 -2.94
C ALA A 67 4.78 -10.39 -2.58
N LEU A 68 4.06 -9.67 -3.43
CA LEU A 68 2.68 -9.29 -3.17
C LEU A 68 1.74 -10.49 -2.99
N PRO A 69 1.86 -11.59 -3.76
CA PRO A 69 1.00 -12.75 -3.54
C PRO A 69 1.13 -13.34 -2.14
N GLU A 70 2.35 -13.39 -1.60
CA GLU A 70 2.60 -13.87 -0.24
C GLU A 70 2.01 -12.90 0.79
N GLY A 71 2.12 -11.58 0.52
CA GLY A 71 1.49 -10.57 1.36
C GLY A 71 -0.03 -10.69 1.36
N LEU A 72 -0.62 -10.93 0.20
CA LEU A 72 -2.06 -11.08 0.08
C LEU A 72 -2.58 -12.26 0.91
N ALA A 73 -1.80 -13.34 1.01
CA ALA A 73 -2.16 -14.48 1.83
C ALA A 73 -2.24 -14.16 3.33
N LEU A 74 -1.58 -13.09 3.78
CA LEU A 74 -1.62 -12.62 5.17
C LEU A 74 -2.83 -11.73 5.48
N VAL A 75 -3.55 -11.30 4.47
CA VAL A 75 -4.71 -10.40 4.63
C VAL A 75 -5.96 -11.24 4.86
N PRO A 76 -6.74 -10.98 5.93
CA PRO A 76 -8.02 -11.67 6.13
C PRO A 76 -8.93 -11.44 4.93
N ARG A 77 -9.64 -12.49 4.54
CA ARG A 77 -10.35 -12.56 3.28
C ARG A 77 -11.39 -11.46 3.03
N GLU A 78 -12.01 -10.99 4.10
CA GLU A 78 -13.08 -9.98 4.03
C GLU A 78 -12.59 -8.60 4.43
N SER A 79 -11.29 -8.37 4.41
CA SER A 79 -10.72 -7.07 4.77
C SER A 79 -10.92 -6.05 3.67
N ALA A 80 -11.15 -4.79 4.07
CA ALA A 80 -10.91 -3.65 3.20
C ALA A 80 -9.44 -3.26 3.29
N VAL A 81 -8.78 -3.10 2.17
CA VAL A 81 -7.34 -2.82 2.11
C VAL A 81 -7.09 -1.45 1.50
N LEU A 82 -6.35 -0.62 2.22
CA LEU A 82 -5.78 0.62 1.69
C LEU A 82 -4.34 0.35 1.29
N PHE A 83 -4.10 0.29 0.00
CA PHE A 83 -2.79 -0.02 -0.57
C PHE A 83 -2.06 1.29 -0.90
N ASP A 84 -1.00 1.59 -0.21
CA ASP A 84 -0.28 2.87 -0.34
C ASP A 84 1.22 2.59 -0.54
N SER A 85 1.75 2.69 -1.70
CA SER A 85 1.13 3.16 -2.93
C SER A 85 1.60 2.32 -4.11
N VAL A 86 0.90 2.40 -5.23
CA VAL A 86 1.32 1.72 -6.46
C VAL A 86 2.68 2.22 -6.92
N THR A 87 2.92 3.52 -6.88
CA THR A 87 4.21 4.12 -7.28
C THR A 87 5.36 3.59 -6.45
N ALA A 88 5.23 3.57 -5.12
CA ALA A 88 6.28 3.05 -4.24
C ALA A 88 6.50 1.56 -4.46
N CYS A 89 5.43 0.81 -4.67
CA CYS A 89 5.50 -0.62 -4.95
C CYS A 89 6.29 -0.90 -6.24
N LEU A 90 5.96 -0.20 -7.32
CA LEU A 90 6.64 -0.37 -8.61
C LEU A 90 8.11 0.06 -8.52
N ALA A 91 8.41 1.12 -7.77
CA ALA A 91 9.79 1.55 -7.54
C ALA A 91 10.59 0.47 -6.80
N CYS A 92 10.02 -0.15 -5.78
CA CYS A 92 10.66 -1.25 -5.06
C CYS A 92 10.99 -2.41 -6.00
N GLN A 93 10.07 -2.76 -6.91
CA GLN A 93 10.29 -3.83 -7.87
C GLN A 93 11.39 -3.48 -8.88
N MET A 94 11.41 -2.24 -9.39
CA MET A 94 12.39 -1.81 -10.39
C MET A 94 13.80 -1.69 -9.83
N PHE A 95 13.94 -1.18 -8.61
CA PHE A 95 15.23 -0.74 -8.08
C PHE A 95 15.76 -1.61 -6.94
N PHE A 96 15.18 -2.80 -6.76
CA PHE A 96 15.61 -3.71 -5.70
C PHE A 96 17.01 -4.28 -5.97
N GLY A 97 17.31 -4.63 -7.21
CA GLY A 97 18.60 -5.20 -7.60
C GLY A 97 19.62 -4.14 -7.98
N PRO A 98 20.85 -4.55 -8.37
CA PRO A 98 21.91 -3.62 -8.77
C PRO A 98 21.62 -2.89 -10.09
N GLN A 99 20.70 -3.39 -10.89
CA GLN A 99 20.26 -2.78 -12.15
C GLN A 99 18.75 -2.57 -12.12
N PRO A 100 18.25 -1.46 -12.71
CA PRO A 100 16.81 -1.26 -12.83
C PRO A 100 16.13 -2.39 -13.60
N ASP A 101 14.99 -2.85 -13.13
CA ASP A 101 14.23 -3.95 -13.73
C ASP A 101 12.80 -3.54 -14.06
N ALA A 102 12.59 -2.98 -15.24
CA ALA A 102 11.27 -2.58 -15.71
C ALA A 102 10.33 -3.80 -15.91
N ALA A 103 10.88 -4.96 -16.22
CA ALA A 103 10.06 -6.17 -16.38
C ALA A 103 9.46 -6.61 -15.04
N ALA A 104 10.19 -6.46 -13.93
CA ALA A 104 9.65 -6.74 -12.60
C ALA A 104 8.49 -5.80 -12.26
N ALA A 105 8.62 -4.51 -12.56
CA ALA A 105 7.55 -3.54 -12.35
C ALA A 105 6.32 -3.88 -13.19
N ALA A 106 6.52 -4.28 -14.45
CA ALA A 106 5.41 -4.66 -15.32
C ALA A 106 4.68 -5.91 -14.83
N ARG A 107 5.41 -6.91 -14.32
CA ARG A 107 4.80 -8.10 -13.70
C ARG A 107 3.95 -7.71 -12.49
N THR A 108 4.49 -6.88 -11.62
CA THR A 108 3.78 -6.41 -10.42
C THR A 108 2.51 -5.64 -10.80
N ALA A 109 2.59 -4.77 -11.80
CA ALA A 109 1.42 -4.02 -12.26
C ALA A 109 0.31 -4.98 -12.74
N ARG A 110 0.67 -6.03 -13.47
CA ARG A 110 -0.30 -7.05 -13.89
C ARG A 110 -0.90 -7.79 -12.70
N GLU A 111 -0.09 -8.15 -11.71
CA GLU A 111 -0.58 -8.80 -10.49
C GLU A 111 -1.60 -7.92 -9.76
N LEU A 112 -1.32 -6.63 -9.62
CA LEU A 112 -2.24 -5.69 -8.98
C LEU A 112 -3.58 -5.58 -9.72
N LEU A 113 -3.55 -5.66 -11.05
CA LEU A 113 -4.77 -5.59 -11.85
C LEU A 113 -5.61 -6.87 -11.76
N THR A 114 -5.04 -7.98 -11.34
CA THR A 114 -5.76 -9.26 -11.23
C THR A 114 -6.23 -9.57 -9.80
N VAL A 115 -5.84 -8.81 -8.80
CA VAL A 115 -6.31 -8.96 -7.42
C VAL A 115 -7.80 -8.66 -7.33
N ARG A 116 -8.52 -9.50 -6.63
CA ARG A 116 -9.97 -9.33 -6.42
C ARG A 116 -10.31 -9.13 -4.94
#